data_26497a9860c40ba9d39679f688b69290
#
_entry.id   26497a9860c40ba9d39679f688b69290
#
_cell.length_a   1.000
_cell.length_b   1.000
_cell.length_c   1.000
_cell.angle_alpha   90.00
_cell.angle_beta   90.00
_cell.angle_gamma   90.00
#
_symmetry.space_group_name_H-M   'P 1'
#
loop_
_entity.id
_entity.type
_entity.pdbx_description
1 polymer ?
#
loop_
_entity_poly.entity_id
_entity_poly.type
_entity_poly.pdbx_seq_one_letter_code
_entity_poly.pdbx_strand_id
1 'polypeptide(L)'
;LVGSEMCIRDRIYACAGANRIKVEEMVAGDIGCTVKLKDVHTGNTLNGKGSENRFNFIKYPNSKYSRAIKPLNESDTEKMMVALNRMREEDPTWVIDQSKELRQTIVHGQGEFHLRTLKWRLENNEKLQIKFEEPRIPYRETITKAARADYRHKKQSGGAGQFGEVHLIVEPYYEGMPL
;
A
#
# COMPACT_ATOMS: atom_id res chain seq x y z
N LEU A 1 22.05 -5.48 -10.65
CA LEU A 1 22.51 -5.20 -9.29
C LEU A 1 23.75 -4.30 -9.37
N VAL A 2 23.57 -3.00 -9.08
CA VAL A 2 24.67 -2.04 -8.97
C VAL A 2 25.15 -2.05 -7.51
N GLY A 3 25.87 -3.10 -7.17
CA GLY A 3 26.65 -3.17 -5.95
C GLY A 3 27.93 -3.91 -6.31
N SER A 4 29.10 -3.35 -6.01
CA SER A 4 30.32 -4.06 -6.25
C SER A 4 30.28 -5.40 -5.53
N GLU A 5 30.69 -6.49 -6.18
CA GLU A 5 30.76 -7.85 -5.62
C GLU A 5 31.46 -7.87 -4.25
N MET A 6 32.37 -6.96 -4.03
CA MET A 6 33.10 -6.77 -2.77
C MET A 6 32.19 -6.35 -1.60
N CYS A 7 31.07 -5.64 -1.85
CA CYS A 7 30.14 -5.21 -0.81
C CYS A 7 29.18 -6.31 -0.33
N ILE A 8 28.92 -7.31 -1.14
CA ILE A 8 28.04 -8.45 -0.78
C ILE A 8 28.86 -9.50 -0.02
N ARG A 9 30.01 -9.88 -0.53
CA ARG A 9 30.89 -10.90 0.08
C ARG A 9 31.25 -10.61 1.54
N ASP A 10 31.51 -9.34 1.86
CA ASP A 10 31.90 -8.94 3.22
C ASP A 10 30.73 -8.88 4.22
N ARG A 11 29.51 -9.20 3.79
CA ARG A 11 28.28 -9.03 4.57
C ARG A 11 27.36 -10.22 4.50
N ILE A 12 27.92 -11.42 4.38
CA ILE A 12 27.17 -12.67 4.43
C ILE A 12 27.18 -13.18 5.86
N TYR A 13 26.02 -13.59 6.35
CA TYR A 13 25.83 -14.07 7.71
C TYR A 13 25.01 -15.36 7.71
N ALA A 14 25.39 -16.31 8.52
CA ALA A 14 24.51 -17.36 8.99
C ALA A 14 23.64 -16.80 10.12
N CYS A 15 22.32 -17.07 10.08
CA CYS A 15 21.37 -16.56 11.05
C CYS A 15 20.82 -17.69 11.91
N ALA A 16 20.90 -17.54 13.24
CA ALA A 16 20.30 -18.42 14.22
C ALA A 16 19.42 -17.58 15.17
N GLY A 17 18.14 -17.46 14.86
CA GLY A 17 17.24 -16.53 15.54
C GLY A 17 17.71 -15.08 15.40
N ALA A 18 17.93 -14.39 16.50
CA ALA A 18 18.42 -13.02 16.51
C ALA A 18 19.96 -12.91 16.29
N ASN A 19 20.68 -14.01 16.41
CA ASN A 19 22.13 -14.03 16.31
C ASN A 19 22.57 -14.10 14.84
N ARG A 20 23.57 -13.27 14.48
CA ARG A 20 24.16 -13.22 13.16
C ARG A 20 25.64 -13.54 13.28
N ILE A 21 26.07 -14.59 12.60
CA ILE A 21 27.47 -15.04 12.58
C ILE A 21 28.00 -14.74 11.18
N LYS A 22 29.05 -13.90 11.08
CA LYS A 22 29.67 -13.61 9.80
C LYS A 22 30.31 -14.88 9.25
N VAL A 23 30.05 -15.18 7.97
CA VAL A 23 30.64 -16.30 7.24
C VAL A 23 31.39 -15.77 6.02
N GLU A 24 32.45 -16.45 5.61
CA GLU A 24 33.27 -16.06 4.47
C GLU A 24 32.65 -16.50 3.14
N GLU A 25 31.97 -17.63 3.16
CA GLU A 25 31.33 -18.21 2.00
C GLU A 25 30.05 -18.95 2.38
N MET A 26 29.19 -19.17 1.41
CA MET A 26 28.02 -20.01 1.48
C MET A 26 27.98 -20.94 0.28
N VAL A 27 27.59 -22.19 0.51
CA VAL A 27 27.49 -23.19 -0.55
C VAL A 27 26.06 -23.38 -1.02
N ALA A 28 25.87 -24.04 -2.16
CA ALA A 28 24.56 -24.34 -2.69
C ALA A 28 23.73 -25.18 -1.69
N GLY A 29 22.54 -24.71 -1.39
CA GLY A 29 21.66 -25.27 -0.37
C GLY A 29 21.64 -24.53 0.95
N ASP A 30 22.62 -23.63 1.18
CA ASP A 30 22.67 -22.83 2.41
C ASP A 30 21.61 -21.71 2.40
N ILE A 31 21.17 -21.36 3.62
CA ILE A 31 20.30 -20.23 3.90
C ILE A 31 21.07 -19.19 4.71
N GLY A 32 21.16 -17.99 4.23
CA GLY A 32 21.87 -16.92 4.92
C GLY A 32 21.22 -15.55 4.75
N CYS A 33 21.83 -14.59 5.44
CA CYS A 33 21.40 -13.20 5.39
C CYS A 33 22.49 -12.32 4.78
N THR A 34 22.06 -11.30 4.09
CA THR A 34 22.92 -10.18 3.71
C THR A 34 22.24 -8.87 4.07
N VAL A 35 23.00 -7.80 4.14
CA VAL A 35 22.51 -6.48 4.55
C VAL A 35 22.84 -5.41 3.52
N LYS A 36 22.06 -4.33 3.53
CA LYS A 36 22.30 -3.14 2.68
C LYS A 36 22.19 -3.42 1.18
N LEU A 37 21.39 -4.37 0.77
CA LEU A 37 20.98 -4.49 -0.62
C LEU A 37 20.00 -3.35 -0.95
N LYS A 38 20.20 -2.70 -2.10
CA LYS A 38 19.28 -1.68 -2.62
C LYS A 38 18.39 -2.31 -3.67
N ASP A 39 17.14 -1.87 -3.69
CA ASP A 39 16.16 -2.25 -4.72
C ASP A 39 15.95 -3.78 -4.86
N VAL A 40 16.05 -4.51 -3.75
CA VAL A 40 15.82 -5.95 -3.69
C VAL A 40 14.57 -6.23 -2.89
N HIS A 41 13.65 -6.98 -3.48
CA HIS A 41 12.37 -7.36 -2.90
C HIS A 41 12.27 -8.87 -2.74
N THR A 42 11.36 -9.32 -1.87
CA THR A 42 11.07 -10.74 -1.69
C THR A 42 10.69 -11.40 -3.02
N GLY A 43 11.31 -12.54 -3.33
CA GLY A 43 11.15 -13.26 -4.59
C GLY A 43 12.12 -12.87 -5.71
N ASN A 44 13.00 -11.88 -5.49
CA ASN A 44 14.03 -11.54 -6.46
C ASN A 44 15.14 -12.61 -6.49
N THR A 45 15.66 -12.87 -7.68
CA THR A 45 16.85 -13.70 -7.87
C THR A 45 18.10 -12.82 -7.86
N LEU A 46 19.07 -13.19 -7.05
CA LEU A 46 20.38 -12.55 -7.02
C LEU A 46 21.37 -13.34 -7.88
N ASN A 47 21.90 -12.70 -8.90
CA ASN A 47 22.85 -13.30 -9.83
C ASN A 47 24.24 -12.68 -9.71
N GLY A 48 25.27 -13.48 -9.97
CA GLY A 48 26.60 -12.96 -10.24
C GLY A 48 26.67 -12.23 -11.58
N LYS A 49 27.72 -11.46 -11.78
CA LYS A 49 27.94 -10.71 -13.01
C LYS A 49 28.01 -11.66 -14.22
N GLY A 50 27.18 -11.38 -15.23
CA GLY A 50 27.12 -12.18 -16.47
C GLY A 50 26.20 -13.40 -16.43
N SER A 51 25.49 -13.65 -15.33
CA SER A 51 24.44 -14.67 -15.25
C SER A 51 23.07 -14.02 -15.39
N GLU A 52 22.23 -14.59 -16.26
CA GLU A 52 20.84 -14.14 -16.49
C GLU A 52 19.79 -15.13 -15.95
N ASN A 53 20.22 -16.12 -15.17
CA ASN A 53 19.35 -17.12 -14.62
C ASN A 53 18.34 -16.46 -13.67
N ARG A 54 17.06 -16.83 -13.78
CA ARG A 54 16.01 -16.35 -12.89
C ARG A 54 15.14 -17.52 -12.44
N PHE A 55 14.84 -17.53 -11.14
CA PHE A 55 13.79 -18.42 -10.62
C PHE A 55 12.41 -17.84 -10.98
N ASN A 56 11.46 -18.73 -11.18
CA ASN A 56 10.07 -18.32 -11.40
C ASN A 56 9.55 -17.57 -10.19
N PHE A 57 8.73 -16.55 -10.43
CA PHE A 57 8.06 -15.82 -9.36
C PHE A 57 7.16 -16.76 -8.55
N ILE A 58 7.23 -16.64 -7.23
CA ILE A 58 6.30 -17.32 -6.34
C ILE A 58 4.93 -16.67 -6.49
N LYS A 59 3.93 -17.48 -6.86
CA LYS A 59 2.54 -17.01 -6.94
C LYS A 59 1.90 -17.09 -5.56
N TYR A 60 1.78 -15.95 -4.91
CA TYR A 60 1.12 -15.85 -3.61
C TYR A 60 -0.41 -15.96 -3.75
N PRO A 61 -1.11 -16.49 -2.74
CA PRO A 61 -2.56 -16.54 -2.73
C PRO A 61 -3.15 -15.12 -2.59
N ASN A 62 -4.27 -14.89 -3.25
CA ASN A 62 -4.99 -13.62 -3.13
C ASN A 62 -5.52 -13.44 -1.71
N SER A 63 -5.52 -12.22 -1.22
CA SER A 63 -6.09 -11.85 0.07
C SER A 63 -7.61 -12.07 0.08
N LYS A 64 -8.15 -12.56 1.20
CA LYS A 64 -9.59 -12.90 1.35
C LYS A 64 -10.28 -12.14 2.47
N TYR A 65 -9.54 -11.42 3.29
CA TYR A 65 -10.07 -10.72 4.45
C TYR A 65 -9.50 -9.32 4.51
N SER A 66 -10.36 -8.33 4.75
CA SER A 66 -9.98 -6.91 4.69
C SER A 66 -10.50 -6.16 5.90
N ARG A 67 -9.69 -5.24 6.43
CA ARG A 67 -10.07 -4.30 7.48
C ARG A 67 -9.46 -2.93 7.19
N ALA A 68 -10.19 -1.89 7.52
CA ALA A 68 -9.61 -0.56 7.60
C ALA A 68 -8.80 -0.44 8.90
N ILE A 69 -7.62 0.18 8.80
CA ILE A 69 -6.72 0.37 9.93
C ILE A 69 -6.48 1.86 10.14
N LYS A 70 -6.48 2.27 11.40
CA LYS A 70 -6.05 3.61 11.78
C LYS A 70 -5.28 3.59 13.10
N PRO A 71 -4.32 4.49 13.29
CA PRO A 71 -3.68 4.66 14.59
C PRO A 71 -4.66 5.31 15.58
N LEU A 72 -4.48 5.08 16.87
CA LEU A 72 -5.25 5.78 17.90
C LEU A 72 -4.86 7.25 17.98
N ASN A 73 -3.59 7.58 17.74
CA ASN A 73 -3.09 8.94 17.66
C ASN A 73 -2.82 9.30 16.20
N GLU A 74 -3.40 10.36 15.69
CA GLU A 74 -3.21 10.78 14.29
C GLU A 74 -1.74 11.08 13.93
N SER A 75 -0.95 11.55 14.90
CA SER A 75 0.50 11.78 14.77
C SER A 75 1.29 10.53 14.37
N ASP A 76 0.76 9.34 14.63
CA ASP A 76 1.43 8.08 14.34
C ASP A 76 1.12 7.52 12.93
N THR A 77 0.35 8.25 12.12
CA THR A 77 -0.06 7.80 10.78
C THR A 77 1.14 7.51 9.88
N GLU A 78 2.14 8.38 9.85
CA GLU A 78 3.34 8.18 9.02
C GLU A 78 4.15 6.97 9.50
N LYS A 79 4.34 6.84 10.81
CA LYS A 79 5.05 5.69 11.40
C LYS A 79 4.33 4.38 11.09
N MET A 80 3.00 4.38 11.19
CA MET A 80 2.18 3.22 10.85
C MET A 80 2.37 2.84 9.38
N MET A 81 2.37 3.81 8.46
CA MET A 81 2.57 3.54 7.04
C MET A 81 3.95 2.98 6.72
N VAL A 82 5.00 3.51 7.36
CA VAL A 82 6.36 2.99 7.22
C VAL A 82 6.44 1.54 7.72
N ALA A 83 5.85 1.25 8.89
CA ALA A 83 5.80 -0.10 9.45
C ALA A 83 5.03 -1.08 8.57
N LEU A 84 3.87 -0.68 8.05
CA LEU A 84 3.05 -1.48 7.15
C LEU A 84 3.80 -1.81 5.84
N ASN A 85 4.44 -0.82 5.22
CA ASN A 85 5.23 -1.04 4.00
C ASN A 85 6.38 -2.02 4.24
N ARG A 86 7.08 -1.92 5.38
CA ARG A 86 8.12 -2.87 5.74
C ARG A 86 7.55 -4.29 5.92
N MET A 87 6.42 -4.43 6.60
CA MET A 87 5.75 -5.72 6.76
C MET A 87 5.34 -6.35 5.43
N ARG A 88 4.89 -5.54 4.48
CA ARG A 88 4.56 -6.00 3.12
C ARG A 88 5.78 -6.51 2.36
N GLU A 89 6.96 -5.91 2.57
CA GLU A 89 8.21 -6.42 1.97
C GLU A 89 8.64 -7.76 2.59
N GLU A 90 8.39 -7.94 3.90
CA GLU A 90 8.68 -9.20 4.60
C GLU A 90 7.71 -10.32 4.20
N ASP A 91 6.43 -9.98 4.01
CA ASP A 91 5.38 -10.91 3.63
C ASP A 91 4.50 -10.31 2.53
N PRO A 92 4.73 -10.69 1.26
CA PRO A 92 3.99 -10.17 0.11
C PRO A 92 2.49 -10.53 0.09
N THR A 93 2.01 -11.38 1.00
CA THR A 93 0.58 -11.68 1.13
C THR A 93 -0.22 -10.56 1.82
N TRP A 94 0.46 -9.60 2.44
CA TRP A 94 -0.14 -8.36 2.92
C TRP A 94 -0.35 -7.39 1.75
N VAL A 95 -1.58 -7.02 1.49
CA VAL A 95 -1.89 -5.97 0.52
C VAL A 95 -2.39 -4.75 1.28
N ILE A 96 -1.78 -3.60 1.02
CA ILE A 96 -2.12 -2.33 1.67
C ILE A 96 -2.65 -1.40 0.60
N ASP A 97 -3.88 -0.96 0.77
CA ASP A 97 -4.56 -0.02 -0.12
C ASP A 97 -4.88 1.28 0.62
N GLN A 98 -4.53 2.39 -0.01
CA GLN A 98 -4.85 3.73 0.48
C GLN A 98 -5.96 4.33 -0.38
N SER A 99 -7.19 4.25 0.09
CA SER A 99 -8.30 4.93 -0.55
C SER A 99 -8.27 6.43 -0.24
N LYS A 100 -7.85 7.23 -1.22
CA LYS A 100 -7.89 8.70 -1.12
C LYS A 100 -9.32 9.23 -1.02
N GLU A 101 -10.25 8.60 -1.72
CA GLU A 101 -11.67 8.95 -1.75
C GLU A 101 -12.32 8.80 -0.37
N LEU A 102 -12.08 7.67 0.28
CA LEU A 102 -12.64 7.35 1.59
C LEU A 102 -11.77 7.78 2.76
N ARG A 103 -10.55 8.26 2.48
CA ARG A 103 -9.53 8.60 3.49
C ARG A 103 -9.33 7.45 4.48
N GLN A 104 -9.20 6.25 3.96
CA GLN A 104 -8.96 5.05 4.74
C GLN A 104 -7.74 4.29 4.21
N THR A 105 -6.98 3.72 5.13
CA THR A 105 -5.98 2.70 4.83
C THR A 105 -6.62 1.34 5.07
N ILE A 106 -6.67 0.51 4.06
CA ILE A 106 -7.25 -0.83 4.12
C ILE A 106 -6.11 -1.84 4.03
N VAL A 107 -6.12 -2.79 4.94
CA VAL A 107 -5.17 -3.90 4.94
C VAL A 107 -5.92 -5.17 4.59
N HIS A 108 -5.41 -5.88 3.60
CA HIS A 108 -5.94 -7.15 3.15
C HIS A 108 -4.97 -8.27 3.55
N GLY A 109 -5.50 -9.38 4.01
CA GLY A 109 -4.74 -10.55 4.41
C GLY A 109 -5.48 -11.84 4.10
N GLN A 110 -4.88 -12.98 4.48
CA GLN A 110 -5.43 -14.30 4.20
C GLN A 110 -6.63 -14.66 5.09
N GLY A 111 -6.76 -14.01 6.25
CA GLY A 111 -7.83 -14.25 7.19
C GLY A 111 -7.71 -13.37 8.43
N GLU A 112 -8.66 -13.51 9.35
CA GLU A 112 -8.72 -12.72 10.58
C GLU A 112 -7.46 -12.89 11.44
N PHE A 113 -6.99 -14.12 11.60
CA PHE A 113 -5.79 -14.41 12.39
C PHE A 113 -4.56 -13.71 11.81
N HIS A 114 -4.44 -13.66 10.49
CA HIS A 114 -3.37 -12.94 9.81
C HIS A 114 -3.39 -11.45 10.18
N LEU A 115 -4.55 -10.79 10.13
CA LEU A 115 -4.68 -9.40 10.56
C LEU A 115 -4.44 -9.20 12.06
N ARG A 116 -4.81 -10.15 12.92
CA ARG A 116 -4.46 -10.12 14.35
C ARG A 116 -2.95 -10.16 14.57
N THR A 117 -2.23 -10.96 13.78
CA THR A 117 -0.76 -11.01 13.81
C THR A 117 -0.14 -9.67 13.40
N LEU A 118 -0.69 -9.00 12.37
CA LEU A 118 -0.26 -7.67 11.98
C LEU A 118 -0.45 -6.68 13.13
N LYS A 119 -1.63 -6.67 13.74
CA LYS A 119 -1.92 -5.81 14.90
C LYS A 119 -0.93 -6.06 16.03
N TRP A 120 -0.73 -7.31 16.39
CA TRP A 120 0.23 -7.70 17.44
C TRP A 120 1.64 -7.18 17.15
N ARG A 121 2.11 -7.31 15.90
CA ARG A 121 3.44 -6.82 15.48
C ARG A 121 3.52 -5.28 15.59
N LEU A 122 2.51 -4.56 15.15
CA LEU A 122 2.46 -3.10 15.27
C LEU A 122 2.49 -2.65 16.74
N GLU A 123 1.72 -3.31 17.61
CA GLU A 123 1.64 -2.95 19.03
C GLU A 123 2.90 -3.33 19.82
N ASN A 124 3.47 -4.52 19.57
CA ASN A 124 4.58 -5.04 20.37
C ASN A 124 5.96 -4.64 19.83
N ASN A 125 6.15 -4.64 18.50
CA ASN A 125 7.44 -4.32 17.90
C ASN A 125 7.60 -2.83 17.63
N GLU A 126 6.55 -2.20 17.06
CA GLU A 126 6.60 -0.78 16.68
C GLU A 126 6.06 0.16 17.76
N LYS A 127 5.45 -0.39 18.83
CA LYS A 127 4.79 0.39 19.89
C LYS A 127 3.70 1.32 19.39
N LEU A 128 3.02 0.92 18.31
CA LEU A 128 1.93 1.66 17.69
C LEU A 128 0.58 1.07 18.10
N GLN A 129 -0.25 1.86 18.74
CA GLN A 129 -1.62 1.47 19.08
C GLN A 129 -2.53 1.71 17.88
N ILE A 130 -3.20 0.66 17.43
CA ILE A 130 -4.06 0.71 16.25
C ILE A 130 -5.46 0.19 16.52
N LYS A 131 -6.41 0.65 15.72
CA LYS A 131 -7.78 0.16 15.69
C LYS A 131 -8.14 -0.34 14.30
N PHE A 132 -8.82 -1.49 14.25
CA PHE A 132 -9.48 -1.98 13.03
C PHE A 132 -10.91 -1.48 12.98
N GLU A 133 -11.34 -1.11 11.78
CA GLU A 133 -12.70 -0.71 11.46
C GLU A 133 -13.20 -1.47 10.22
N GLU A 134 -14.51 -1.45 9.98
CA GLU A 134 -15.07 -1.96 8.73
C GLU A 134 -14.63 -1.06 7.57
N PRO A 135 -14.17 -1.62 6.45
CA PRO A 135 -13.89 -0.85 5.25
C PRO A 135 -15.17 -0.18 4.75
N ARG A 136 -15.09 1.10 4.44
CA ARG A 136 -16.19 1.80 3.79
C ARG A 136 -16.28 1.40 2.33
N ILE A 137 -17.49 1.30 1.82
CA ILE A 137 -17.75 1.03 0.41
C ILE A 137 -17.92 2.38 -0.31
N PRO A 138 -17.14 2.67 -1.37
CA PRO A 138 -17.31 3.90 -2.14
C PRO A 138 -18.55 3.79 -3.02
N TYR A 139 -19.72 4.11 -2.44
CA TYR A 139 -20.93 4.20 -3.21
C TYR A 139 -20.87 5.37 -4.19
N ARG A 140 -21.30 5.15 -5.40
CA ARG A 140 -21.44 6.17 -6.42
C ARG A 140 -22.90 6.30 -6.80
N GLU A 141 -23.34 7.53 -6.86
CA GLU A 141 -24.69 7.85 -7.32
C GLU A 141 -24.68 8.10 -8.83
N THR A 142 -25.76 7.74 -9.49
CA THR A 142 -26.00 8.06 -10.89
C THR A 142 -27.43 8.53 -11.05
N ILE A 143 -27.68 9.28 -12.12
CA ILE A 143 -29.02 9.71 -12.48
C ILE A 143 -29.67 8.73 -13.45
N THR A 144 -30.97 8.55 -13.34
CA THR A 144 -31.75 7.63 -14.19
C THR A 144 -32.61 8.35 -15.22
N LYS A 145 -32.80 9.67 -15.08
CA LYS A 145 -33.64 10.50 -15.95
C LYS A 145 -32.88 11.80 -16.28
N ALA A 146 -33.10 12.31 -17.50
CA ALA A 146 -32.64 13.63 -17.86
C ALA A 146 -33.38 14.70 -17.05
N ALA A 147 -32.67 15.68 -16.57
CA ALA A 147 -33.22 16.82 -15.83
C ALA A 147 -32.60 18.13 -16.32
N ARG A 148 -33.40 19.19 -16.31
CA ARG A 148 -32.96 20.54 -16.62
C ARG A 148 -33.12 21.41 -15.39
N ALA A 149 -32.12 22.24 -15.13
CA ALA A 149 -32.19 23.24 -14.09
C ALA A 149 -31.50 24.53 -14.58
N ASP A 150 -32.07 25.63 -14.21
CA ASP A 150 -31.47 26.94 -14.40
C ASP A 150 -31.35 27.66 -13.06
N TYR A 151 -30.26 28.41 -12.93
CA TYR A 151 -30.02 29.21 -11.75
C TYR A 151 -29.45 30.55 -12.16
N ARG A 152 -30.08 31.62 -11.64
CA ARG A 152 -29.66 33.01 -11.88
C ARG A 152 -29.23 33.63 -10.55
N HIS A 153 -27.95 33.94 -10.45
CA HIS A 153 -27.41 34.68 -9.33
C HIS A 153 -27.39 36.17 -9.66
N LYS A 154 -28.15 36.95 -8.91
CA LYS A 154 -28.14 38.41 -9.00
C LYS A 154 -28.04 38.98 -7.59
N LYS A 155 -26.88 39.58 -7.27
CA LYS A 155 -26.68 40.24 -5.98
C LYS A 155 -26.15 41.62 -6.21
N GLN A 156 -26.87 42.62 -5.71
CA GLN A 156 -26.48 44.03 -5.78
C GLN A 156 -26.63 44.65 -4.39
N SER A 157 -25.49 44.96 -3.79
CA SER A 157 -25.41 45.59 -2.47
C SER A 157 -24.49 46.79 -2.48
N GLY A 158 -24.74 47.75 -3.45
CA GLY A 158 -23.93 48.94 -3.65
C GLY A 158 -22.71 48.70 -4.56
N GLY A 159 -22.54 49.54 -5.59
CA GLY A 159 -21.45 49.40 -6.57
C GLY A 159 -21.71 48.38 -7.68
N ALA A 160 -20.63 47.81 -8.25
CA ALA A 160 -20.73 46.80 -9.29
C ALA A 160 -21.38 45.54 -8.77
N GLY A 161 -22.56 45.19 -9.28
CA GLY A 161 -23.30 43.98 -8.88
C GLY A 161 -22.64 42.68 -9.37
N GLN A 162 -22.93 41.57 -8.69
CA GLN A 162 -22.56 40.24 -9.14
C GLN A 162 -23.72 39.65 -9.94
N PHE A 163 -23.43 39.18 -11.14
CA PHE A 163 -24.39 38.52 -12.00
C PHE A 163 -23.79 37.22 -12.59
N GLY A 164 -24.53 36.17 -12.57
CA GLY A 164 -24.23 34.91 -13.25
C GLY A 164 -25.50 34.12 -13.50
N GLU A 165 -25.61 33.54 -14.67
CA GLU A 165 -26.75 32.71 -15.05
C GLU A 165 -26.20 31.41 -15.64
N VAL A 166 -26.72 30.27 -15.16
CA VAL A 166 -26.31 28.96 -15.58
C VAL A 166 -27.53 28.12 -15.94
N HIS A 167 -27.51 27.54 -17.11
CA HIS A 167 -28.49 26.56 -17.57
C HIS A 167 -27.80 25.21 -17.68
N LEU A 168 -28.29 24.23 -16.94
CA LEU A 168 -27.72 22.89 -16.91
C LEU A 168 -28.73 21.88 -17.41
N ILE A 169 -28.23 20.94 -18.21
CA ILE A 169 -28.91 19.71 -18.59
C ILE A 169 -28.04 18.58 -18.09
N VAL A 170 -28.59 17.71 -17.25
CA VAL A 170 -27.90 16.53 -16.73
C VAL A 170 -28.63 15.31 -17.27
N GLU A 171 -27.88 14.44 -17.94
CA GLU A 171 -28.43 13.24 -18.58
C GLU A 171 -27.67 11.99 -18.10
N PRO A 172 -28.33 10.81 -18.06
CA PRO A 172 -27.64 9.57 -17.77
C PRO A 172 -26.52 9.33 -18.79
N TYR A 173 -25.31 8.99 -18.29
CA TYR A 173 -24.22 8.64 -19.15
C TYR A 173 -24.46 7.27 -19.80
N TYR A 174 -24.17 7.15 -21.09
CA TYR A 174 -24.11 5.88 -21.81
C TYR A 174 -22.80 5.76 -22.58
N GLU A 175 -22.37 4.52 -22.78
CA GLU A 175 -21.11 4.25 -23.49
C GLU A 175 -21.17 4.76 -24.93
N GLY A 176 -20.16 5.57 -25.32
CA GLY A 176 -20.11 6.27 -26.61
C GLY A 176 -20.65 7.70 -26.62
N MET A 177 -21.11 8.22 -25.47
CA MET A 177 -21.46 9.61 -25.33
C MET A 177 -20.20 10.50 -25.43
N PRO A 178 -20.17 11.54 -26.28
CA PRO A 178 -19.03 12.46 -26.33
C PRO A 178 -18.86 13.20 -24.99
N LEU A 179 -17.63 13.31 -24.52
CA LEU A 179 -17.25 14.06 -23.34
C LEU A 179 -17.20 15.54 -23.62
#